data_04b59d1ccc5cbda779bd735bb8078658
#
_entry.id   04b59d1ccc5cbda779bd735bb8078658
#
_cell.length_a   1.000
_cell.length_b   1.000
_cell.length_c   1.000
_cell.angle_alpha   90.00
_cell.angle_beta   90.00
_cell.angle_gamma   90.00
#
_symmetry.space_group_name_H-M   'P 1'
#
loop_
_entity.id
_entity.type
_entity.pdbx_description
1 polymer ?
#
loop_
_entity_poly.entity_id
_entity_poly.type
_entity_poly.pdbx_seq_one_letter_code
_entity_poly.pdbx_strand_id
1 'polypeptide(L)'
;MSLQIIYGRSGCGKTQYIFDEISKNIDNGRKKYIITPEQFSFSAEKELLRSLEDEEQNSAVINAEVLTFARMAHRVSNEVGGSNKTVLSNCGKSMLIYSILSNKKNNLKFLGKSESNIDMVMTQITELKKHGVTLENLKTLMEQVGENDLYLENKLQDIYTVYSKFQEKIVNNYVDENDALTILENQLDATDMFKNTEIYIDEFVGFTKQEYAI
;
A
#
# COMPACT_ATOMS: atom_id res chain seq x y z
N MET A 1 19.41 2.75 16.55
CA MET A 1 18.29 1.92 16.06
C MET A 1 18.72 0.47 16.20
N SER A 2 17.95 -0.38 16.88
CA SER A 2 18.23 -1.82 17.00
C SER A 2 17.11 -2.60 16.30
N LEU A 3 17.47 -3.62 15.54
CA LEU A 3 16.53 -4.55 14.91
C LEU A 3 16.58 -5.86 15.69
N GLN A 4 15.42 -6.37 16.09
CA GLN A 4 15.25 -7.68 16.70
C GLN A 4 14.39 -8.55 15.80
N ILE A 5 14.87 -9.73 15.46
CA ILE A 5 14.14 -10.69 14.62
C ILE A 5 13.69 -11.86 15.50
N ILE A 6 12.37 -12.09 15.54
CA ILE A 6 11.75 -13.20 16.25
C ILE A 6 11.41 -14.28 15.22
N TYR A 7 12.03 -15.43 15.32
CA TYR A 7 11.83 -16.52 14.37
C TYR A 7 11.42 -17.83 15.07
N GLY A 8 10.64 -18.64 14.38
CA GLY A 8 10.17 -19.92 14.90
C GLY A 8 9.08 -20.52 14.01
N ARG A 9 8.69 -21.77 14.31
CA ARG A 9 7.62 -22.46 13.59
C ARG A 9 6.26 -21.77 13.80
N SER A 10 5.30 -22.05 12.91
CA SER A 10 3.92 -21.59 13.12
C SER A 10 3.39 -22.12 14.47
N GLY A 11 2.64 -21.31 15.21
CA GLY A 11 2.05 -21.67 16.50
C GLY A 11 3.02 -21.72 17.70
N CYS A 12 4.29 -21.32 17.56
CA CYS A 12 5.23 -21.33 18.70
C CYS A 12 5.13 -20.10 19.63
N GLY A 13 4.12 -19.24 19.45
CA GLY A 13 3.87 -18.11 20.34
C GLY A 13 4.59 -16.81 20.00
N LYS A 14 5.03 -16.62 18.74
CA LYS A 14 5.73 -15.36 18.32
C LYS A 14 4.85 -14.13 18.54
N THR A 15 3.61 -14.18 18.07
CA THR A 15 2.62 -13.10 18.25
C THR A 15 2.38 -12.82 19.73
N GLN A 16 2.19 -13.87 20.54
CA GLN A 16 2.03 -13.71 21.99
C GLN A 16 3.26 -13.03 22.62
N TYR A 17 4.46 -13.43 22.22
CA TYR A 17 5.70 -12.82 22.71
C TYR A 17 5.73 -11.30 22.43
N ILE A 18 5.26 -10.87 21.24
CA ILE A 18 5.18 -9.44 20.89
C ILE A 18 4.24 -8.70 21.83
N PHE A 19 3.03 -9.23 22.07
CA PHE A 19 2.06 -8.60 22.98
C PHE A 19 2.54 -8.59 24.43
N ASP A 20 3.17 -9.66 24.90
CA ASP A 20 3.77 -9.72 26.24
C ASP A 20 4.89 -8.69 26.41
N GLU A 21 5.71 -8.47 25.38
CA GLU A 21 6.79 -7.48 25.39
C GLU A 21 6.22 -6.05 25.38
N ILE A 22 5.17 -5.80 24.61
CA ILE A 22 4.47 -4.51 24.60
C ILE A 22 3.87 -4.23 25.98
N SER A 23 3.17 -5.19 26.56
CA SER A 23 2.55 -5.06 27.89
C SER A 23 3.58 -4.74 28.97
N LYS A 24 4.70 -5.47 29.01
CA LYS A 24 5.79 -5.22 29.99
C LYS A 24 6.39 -3.82 29.89
N ASN A 25 6.42 -3.25 28.69
CA ASN A 25 7.11 -2.00 28.41
C ASN A 25 6.15 -0.83 28.11
N ILE A 26 4.85 -0.97 28.40
CA ILE A 26 3.84 0.00 27.97
C ILE A 26 4.10 1.41 28.53
N ASP A 27 4.66 1.52 29.72
CA ASP A 27 4.90 2.78 30.43
C ASP A 27 6.31 3.35 30.24
N ASN A 28 7.10 2.83 29.29
CA ASN A 28 8.48 3.31 29.08
C ASN A 28 8.58 4.69 28.39
N GLY A 29 7.46 5.40 28.21
CA GLY A 29 7.38 6.72 27.59
C GLY A 29 7.54 6.73 26.06
N ARG A 30 7.54 5.55 25.42
CA ARG A 30 7.60 5.42 23.96
C ARG A 30 6.27 4.92 23.43
N LYS A 31 5.83 5.49 22.32
CA LYS A 31 4.70 4.94 21.56
C LYS A 31 5.09 3.62 20.91
N LYS A 32 4.14 2.71 20.82
CA LYS A 32 4.30 1.39 20.21
C LYS A 32 3.33 1.23 19.06
N TYR A 33 3.85 0.92 17.89
CA TYR A 33 3.04 0.61 16.71
C TYR A 33 3.21 -0.85 16.32
N ILE A 34 2.08 -1.54 16.19
CA ILE A 34 2.04 -2.90 15.68
C ILE A 34 1.54 -2.82 14.24
N ILE A 35 2.40 -3.11 13.28
CA ILE A 35 2.06 -3.11 11.86
C ILE A 35 1.64 -4.52 11.46
N THR A 36 0.42 -4.67 10.96
CA THR A 36 -0.16 -5.93 10.52
C THR A 36 -0.85 -5.78 9.15
N PRO A 37 -1.03 -6.87 8.39
CA PRO A 37 -1.90 -6.86 7.22
C PRO A 37 -3.34 -6.49 7.60
N GLU A 38 -4.09 -5.89 6.67
CA GLU A 38 -5.46 -5.42 6.89
C GLU A 38 -6.37 -6.51 7.47
N GLN A 39 -6.25 -7.74 6.96
CA GLN A 39 -7.06 -8.89 7.39
C GLN A 39 -6.84 -9.29 8.86
N PHE A 40 -5.70 -8.97 9.45
CA PHE A 40 -5.36 -9.32 10.84
C PHE A 40 -5.50 -8.14 11.80
N SER A 41 -5.76 -6.92 11.31
CA SER A 41 -5.79 -5.71 12.14
C SER A 41 -6.78 -5.82 13.30
N PHE A 42 -8.00 -6.29 13.05
CA PHE A 42 -9.02 -6.45 14.08
C PHE A 42 -8.62 -7.48 15.16
N SER A 43 -8.03 -8.61 14.76
CA SER A 43 -7.58 -9.63 15.73
C SER A 43 -6.41 -9.13 16.55
N ALA A 44 -5.48 -8.40 15.95
CA ALA A 44 -4.36 -7.77 16.65
C ALA A 44 -4.83 -6.68 17.63
N GLU A 45 -5.80 -5.83 17.25
CA GLU A 45 -6.40 -4.85 18.17
C GLU A 45 -7.06 -5.53 19.37
N LYS A 46 -7.80 -6.62 19.14
CA LYS A 46 -8.44 -7.37 20.21
C LYS A 46 -7.43 -8.02 21.15
N GLU A 47 -6.35 -8.59 20.61
CA GLU A 47 -5.30 -9.20 21.41
C GLU A 47 -4.49 -8.15 22.19
N LEU A 48 -4.20 -7.00 21.58
CA LEU A 48 -3.58 -5.87 22.26
C LEU A 48 -4.40 -5.42 23.47
N LEU A 49 -5.71 -5.24 23.31
CA LEU A 49 -6.60 -4.87 24.39
C LEU A 49 -6.56 -5.92 25.52
N ARG A 50 -6.64 -7.20 25.18
CA ARG A 50 -6.57 -8.29 26.17
C ARG A 50 -5.24 -8.33 26.92
N SER A 51 -4.12 -8.08 26.23
CA SER A 51 -2.80 -8.07 26.87
C SER A 51 -2.59 -6.89 27.81
N LEU A 52 -3.41 -5.85 27.67
CA LEU A 52 -3.36 -4.62 28.48
C LEU A 52 -4.50 -4.52 29.49
N GLU A 53 -5.44 -5.46 29.52
CA GLU A 53 -6.51 -5.60 30.54
C GLU A 53 -5.91 -6.02 31.90
N ASP A 54 -5.21 -5.12 32.57
CA ASP A 54 -4.99 -5.21 34.02
C ASP A 54 -6.12 -4.49 34.74
N GLU A 55 -6.59 -5.06 35.85
CA GLU A 55 -7.84 -4.70 36.56
C GLU A 55 -7.92 -3.25 37.07
N GLU A 56 -6.90 -2.40 36.85
CA GLU A 56 -6.84 -1.04 37.41
C GLU A 56 -6.50 0.12 36.48
N GLN A 57 -6.18 -0.07 35.18
CA GLN A 57 -5.71 1.05 34.36
C GLN A 57 -6.29 1.16 32.94
N ASN A 58 -7.28 2.03 32.78
CA ASN A 58 -7.81 2.52 31.50
C ASN A 58 -6.84 3.42 30.69
N SER A 59 -5.61 3.63 31.12
CA SER A 59 -4.66 4.58 30.51
C SER A 59 -3.68 3.94 29.52
N ALA A 60 -3.56 2.62 29.50
CA ALA A 60 -2.57 1.91 28.69
C ALA A 60 -2.82 1.96 27.18
N VAL A 61 -4.07 2.13 26.75
CA VAL A 61 -4.50 2.15 25.33
C VAL A 61 -3.91 3.33 24.54
N ILE A 62 -3.42 4.38 25.22
CA ILE A 62 -2.93 5.60 24.55
C ILE A 62 -1.52 5.40 23.97
N ASN A 63 -0.72 4.48 24.52
CA ASN A 63 0.69 4.31 24.18
C ASN A 63 0.96 3.18 23.16
N ALA A 64 -0.02 2.36 22.83
CA ALA A 64 0.11 1.30 21.85
C ALA A 64 -1.05 1.31 20.85
N GLU A 65 -0.76 1.05 19.57
CA GLU A 65 -1.76 1.10 18.50
C GLU A 65 -1.41 0.11 17.40
N VAL A 66 -2.45 -0.52 16.84
CA VAL A 66 -2.33 -1.37 15.65
C VAL A 66 -2.55 -0.52 14.40
N LEU A 67 -1.62 -0.61 13.47
CA LEU A 67 -1.66 0.08 12.19
C LEU A 67 -1.59 -0.93 11.04
N THR A 68 -2.27 -0.60 9.96
CA THR A 68 -1.99 -1.17 8.65
C THR A 68 -1.21 -0.15 7.82
N PHE A 69 -0.56 -0.56 6.75
CA PHE A 69 0.10 0.39 5.85
C PHE A 69 -0.86 1.46 5.31
N ALA A 70 -2.11 1.10 5.03
CA ALA A 70 -3.13 2.04 4.59
C ALA A 70 -3.48 3.08 5.67
N ARG A 71 -3.68 2.65 6.92
CA ARG A 71 -3.93 3.55 8.06
C ARG A 71 -2.72 4.45 8.34
N MET A 72 -1.51 3.90 8.23
CA MET A 72 -0.26 4.65 8.36
C MET A 72 -0.17 5.75 7.30
N ALA A 73 -0.40 5.42 6.02
CA ALA A 73 -0.39 6.37 4.92
C ALA A 73 -1.38 7.52 5.14
N HIS A 74 -2.61 7.19 5.55
CA HIS A 74 -3.62 8.20 5.84
C HIS A 74 -3.22 9.12 7.00
N ARG A 75 -2.65 8.56 8.07
CA ARG A 75 -2.25 9.31 9.26
C ARG A 75 -1.08 10.25 8.98
N VAL A 76 -0.02 9.75 8.34
CA VAL A 76 1.15 10.56 7.96
C VAL A 76 0.73 11.67 6.98
N SER A 77 -0.10 11.34 5.99
CA SER A 77 -0.61 12.33 5.05
C SER A 77 -1.39 13.45 5.75
N ASN A 78 -2.20 13.14 6.75
CA ASN A 78 -2.93 14.15 7.53
C ASN A 78 -1.99 15.02 8.39
N GLU A 79 -0.93 14.43 8.97
CA GLU A 79 0.05 15.16 9.80
C GLU A 79 0.90 16.13 8.96
N VAL A 80 1.39 15.66 7.81
CA VAL A 80 2.29 16.43 6.94
C VAL A 80 1.54 17.49 6.12
N GLY A 81 0.20 17.53 6.21
CA GLY A 81 -0.61 18.51 5.50
C GLY A 81 -1.22 17.97 4.20
N GLY A 82 -1.76 16.78 4.30
CA GLY A 82 -2.43 15.95 3.30
C GLY A 82 -2.90 16.57 1.98
N SER A 83 -3.03 15.75 1.00
CA SER A 83 -3.58 16.16 -0.30
C SER A 83 -5.08 16.44 -0.18
N ASN A 84 -5.55 17.62 -0.60
CA ASN A 84 -6.98 17.93 -0.76
C ASN A 84 -7.64 17.13 -1.91
N LYS A 85 -6.93 16.15 -2.48
CA LYS A 85 -7.42 15.34 -3.59
C LYS A 85 -8.37 14.27 -3.10
N THR A 86 -9.39 14.00 -3.87
CA THR A 86 -10.37 12.96 -3.57
C THR A 86 -9.80 11.58 -3.87
N VAL A 87 -9.97 10.63 -2.94
CA VAL A 87 -9.60 9.23 -3.19
C VAL A 87 -10.50 8.65 -4.27
N LEU A 88 -9.90 8.08 -5.30
CA LEU A 88 -10.59 7.51 -6.44
C LEU A 88 -11.12 6.11 -6.09
N SER A 89 -12.44 5.96 -6.05
CA SER A 89 -13.09 4.67 -5.82
C SER A 89 -12.87 3.69 -6.97
N ASN A 90 -13.06 2.39 -6.74
CA ASN A 90 -12.97 1.38 -7.80
C ASN A 90 -13.94 1.65 -8.95
N CYS A 91 -15.15 2.12 -8.66
CA CYS A 91 -16.10 2.53 -9.67
C CYS A 91 -15.56 3.71 -10.51
N GLY A 92 -14.98 4.72 -9.87
CA GLY A 92 -14.34 5.84 -10.55
C GLY A 92 -13.17 5.40 -11.43
N LYS A 93 -12.34 4.46 -10.97
CA LYS A 93 -11.25 3.85 -11.75
C LYS A 93 -11.81 3.15 -13.00
N SER A 94 -12.83 2.30 -12.85
CA SER A 94 -13.47 1.60 -13.96
C SER A 94 -14.05 2.57 -15.00
N MET A 95 -14.71 3.66 -14.56
CA MET A 95 -15.24 4.70 -15.46
C MET A 95 -14.12 5.42 -16.22
N LEU A 96 -13.01 5.76 -15.58
CA LEU A 96 -11.87 6.38 -16.23
C LEU A 96 -11.25 5.44 -17.27
N ILE A 97 -11.01 4.19 -16.90
CA ILE A 97 -10.47 3.16 -17.80
C ILE A 97 -11.41 2.94 -18.99
N TYR A 98 -12.71 2.81 -18.76
CA TYR A 98 -13.71 2.72 -19.83
C TYR A 98 -13.61 3.91 -20.79
N SER A 99 -13.55 5.13 -20.27
CA SER A 99 -13.39 6.36 -21.05
C SER A 99 -12.12 6.34 -21.91
N ILE A 100 -11.02 5.77 -21.41
CA ILE A 100 -9.75 5.66 -22.14
C ILE A 100 -9.84 4.59 -23.21
N LEU A 101 -10.37 3.41 -22.89
CA LEU A 101 -10.54 2.30 -23.84
C LEU A 101 -11.52 2.65 -24.99
N SER A 102 -12.58 3.40 -24.67
CA SER A 102 -13.60 3.82 -25.64
C SER A 102 -13.13 4.94 -26.57
N ASN A 103 -12.04 5.62 -26.26
CA ASN A 103 -11.54 6.71 -27.08
C ASN A 103 -10.76 6.21 -28.30
N LYS A 104 -11.36 6.33 -29.48
CA LYS A 104 -10.76 5.92 -30.76
C LYS A 104 -9.41 6.58 -31.06
N LYS A 105 -9.13 7.76 -30.49
CA LYS A 105 -7.86 8.48 -30.68
C LYS A 105 -6.67 7.75 -30.02
N ASN A 106 -6.92 6.88 -29.06
CA ASN A 106 -5.85 6.11 -28.41
C ASN A 106 -5.30 4.98 -29.28
N ASN A 107 -5.97 4.66 -30.38
CA ASN A 107 -5.52 3.70 -31.42
C ASN A 107 -5.03 2.35 -30.83
N LEU A 108 -5.77 1.81 -29.84
CA LEU A 108 -5.43 0.56 -29.18
C LEU A 108 -5.57 -0.60 -30.17
N LYS A 109 -4.54 -1.44 -30.24
CA LYS A 109 -4.46 -2.56 -31.18
C LYS A 109 -4.92 -3.88 -30.56
N PHE A 110 -4.60 -4.09 -29.29
CA PHE A 110 -4.84 -5.32 -28.55
C PHE A 110 -6.04 -5.20 -27.59
N LEU A 111 -6.11 -4.12 -26.82
CA LEU A 111 -7.18 -3.86 -25.87
C LEU A 111 -8.40 -3.27 -26.61
N GLY A 112 -9.26 -4.13 -27.12
CA GLY A 112 -10.54 -3.70 -27.72
C GLY A 112 -11.49 -3.10 -26.66
N LYS A 113 -12.64 -2.57 -27.13
CA LYS A 113 -13.68 -1.93 -26.31
C LYS A 113 -14.55 -2.90 -25.48
N SER A 114 -14.08 -4.08 -25.16
CA SER A 114 -14.86 -5.04 -24.37
C SER A 114 -14.91 -4.63 -22.90
N GLU A 115 -16.10 -4.65 -22.31
CA GLU A 115 -16.29 -4.41 -20.88
C GLU A 115 -15.46 -5.38 -20.03
N SER A 116 -15.24 -6.62 -20.51
CA SER A 116 -14.36 -7.60 -19.84
C SER A 116 -12.90 -7.14 -19.74
N ASN A 117 -12.46 -6.22 -20.58
CA ASN A 117 -11.09 -5.71 -20.55
C ASN A 117 -10.89 -4.62 -19.49
N ILE A 118 -11.94 -4.00 -18.96
CA ILE A 118 -11.84 -2.95 -17.94
C ILE A 118 -11.24 -3.54 -16.66
N ASP A 119 -11.80 -4.62 -16.16
CA ASP A 119 -11.33 -5.27 -14.93
C ASP A 119 -9.91 -5.84 -15.09
N MET A 120 -9.64 -6.43 -16.26
CA MET A 120 -8.29 -6.92 -16.58
C MET A 120 -7.27 -5.78 -16.58
N VAL A 121 -7.57 -4.67 -17.23
CA VAL A 121 -6.68 -3.49 -17.31
C VAL A 121 -6.52 -2.86 -15.94
N MET A 122 -7.59 -2.74 -15.16
CA MET A 122 -7.55 -2.22 -13.79
C MET A 122 -6.64 -3.08 -12.91
N THR A 123 -6.76 -4.40 -12.99
CA THR A 123 -5.90 -5.33 -12.29
C THR A 123 -4.44 -5.19 -12.70
N GLN A 124 -4.16 -5.08 -14.01
CA GLN A 124 -2.80 -4.90 -14.51
C GLN A 124 -2.17 -3.60 -14.03
N ILE A 125 -2.89 -2.47 -14.07
CA ILE A 125 -2.39 -1.20 -13.57
C ILE A 125 -2.11 -1.28 -12.07
N THR A 126 -3.00 -1.92 -11.31
CA THR A 126 -2.83 -2.13 -9.86
C THR A 126 -1.56 -2.93 -9.56
N GLU A 127 -1.35 -4.03 -10.27
CA GLU A 127 -0.14 -4.86 -10.08
C GLU A 127 1.14 -4.11 -10.49
N LEU A 128 1.13 -3.36 -11.60
CA LEU A 128 2.26 -2.52 -11.99
C LEU A 128 2.63 -1.53 -10.89
N LYS A 129 1.64 -0.87 -10.27
CA LYS A 129 1.87 0.07 -9.16
C LYS A 129 2.41 -0.61 -7.93
N LYS A 130 1.80 -1.72 -7.48
CA LYS A 130 2.27 -2.49 -6.32
C LYS A 130 3.72 -2.95 -6.45
N HIS A 131 4.13 -3.28 -7.67
CA HIS A 131 5.51 -3.67 -7.97
C HIS A 131 6.43 -2.48 -8.27
N GLY A 132 5.95 -1.26 -8.14
CA GLY A 132 6.72 -0.03 -8.39
C GLY A 132 7.19 0.08 -9.84
N VAL A 133 6.41 -0.45 -10.80
CA VAL A 133 6.71 -0.34 -12.23
C VAL A 133 6.21 1.01 -12.74
N THR A 134 7.13 1.88 -13.09
CA THR A 134 6.85 3.22 -13.64
C THR A 134 6.60 3.17 -15.15
N LEU A 135 6.07 4.27 -15.70
CA LEU A 135 5.95 4.42 -17.16
C LEU A 135 7.31 4.35 -17.87
N GLU A 136 8.38 4.83 -17.23
CA GLU A 136 9.75 4.73 -17.76
C GLU A 136 10.22 3.29 -17.82
N ASN A 137 9.96 2.49 -16.77
CA ASN A 137 10.26 1.06 -16.78
C ASN A 137 9.54 0.32 -17.92
N LEU A 138 8.24 0.64 -18.13
CA LEU A 138 7.48 0.06 -19.24
C LEU A 138 8.05 0.43 -20.60
N LYS A 139 8.46 1.68 -20.77
CA LYS A 139 9.08 2.16 -22.01
C LYS A 139 10.39 1.43 -22.29
N THR A 140 11.25 1.30 -21.30
CA THR A 140 12.51 0.55 -21.41
C THR A 140 12.25 -0.91 -21.76
N LEU A 141 11.24 -1.53 -21.15
CA LEU A 141 10.85 -2.91 -21.46
C LEU A 141 10.40 -3.06 -22.92
N MET A 142 9.59 -2.12 -23.40
CA MET A 142 9.15 -2.10 -24.82
C MET A 142 10.33 -2.00 -25.79
N GLU A 143 11.32 -1.17 -25.48
CA GLU A 143 12.55 -1.05 -26.27
C GLU A 143 13.37 -2.36 -26.28
N GLN A 144 13.38 -3.11 -25.16
CA GLN A 144 14.07 -4.39 -25.03
C GLN A 144 13.38 -5.55 -25.77
N VAL A 145 12.04 -5.56 -25.78
CA VAL A 145 11.26 -6.61 -26.49
C VAL A 145 11.48 -6.48 -28.00
N GLY A 146 11.55 -5.24 -28.51
CA GLY A 146 11.87 -4.94 -29.89
C GLY A 146 11.01 -5.67 -30.92
N GLU A 147 11.50 -5.78 -32.14
CA GLU A 147 10.78 -6.39 -33.29
C GLU A 147 10.60 -7.91 -33.19
N ASN A 148 11.11 -8.55 -32.14
CA ASN A 148 11.11 -10.02 -32.04
C ASN A 148 9.74 -10.63 -31.72
N ASP A 149 8.84 -9.87 -31.06
CA ASP A 149 7.49 -10.32 -30.73
C ASP A 149 6.48 -9.16 -30.87
N LEU A 150 5.98 -9.00 -32.10
CA LEU A 150 5.00 -7.96 -32.44
C LEU A 150 3.71 -8.03 -31.62
N TYR A 151 3.32 -9.24 -31.15
CA TYR A 151 2.14 -9.42 -30.32
C TYR A 151 2.36 -8.84 -28.92
N LEU A 152 3.50 -9.16 -28.31
CA LEU A 152 3.88 -8.64 -27.01
C LEU A 152 4.13 -7.13 -27.05
N GLU A 153 4.78 -6.63 -28.09
CA GLU A 153 4.98 -5.21 -28.33
C GLU A 153 3.66 -4.45 -28.37
N ASN A 154 2.70 -4.89 -29.17
CA ASN A 154 1.38 -4.26 -29.28
C ASN A 154 0.63 -4.28 -27.94
N LYS A 155 0.71 -5.37 -27.19
CA LYS A 155 0.11 -5.49 -25.87
C LYS A 155 0.73 -4.50 -24.86
N LEU A 156 2.05 -4.42 -24.82
CA LEU A 156 2.77 -3.48 -23.94
C LEU A 156 2.48 -2.03 -24.32
N GLN A 157 2.41 -1.73 -25.63
CA GLN A 157 2.06 -0.40 -26.12
C GLN A 157 0.66 0.03 -25.68
N ASP A 158 -0.32 -0.86 -25.75
CA ASP A 158 -1.67 -0.57 -25.29
C ASP A 158 -1.72 -0.36 -23.78
N ILE A 159 -1.06 -1.21 -22.99
CA ILE A 159 -0.96 -1.08 -21.54
C ILE A 159 -0.28 0.26 -21.17
N TYR A 160 0.82 0.60 -21.80
CA TYR A 160 1.51 1.86 -21.62
C TYR A 160 0.59 3.05 -21.92
N THR A 161 -0.12 3.00 -23.04
CA THR A 161 -1.04 4.08 -23.45
C THR A 161 -2.16 4.26 -22.44
N VAL A 162 -2.77 3.17 -21.97
CA VAL A 162 -3.87 3.25 -20.99
C VAL A 162 -3.34 3.73 -19.63
N TYR A 163 -2.21 3.21 -19.18
CA TYR A 163 -1.61 3.61 -17.90
C TYR A 163 -1.19 5.10 -17.92
N SER A 164 -0.54 5.56 -18.98
CA SER A 164 -0.16 6.98 -19.13
C SER A 164 -1.40 7.89 -19.11
N LYS A 165 -2.45 7.56 -19.87
CA LYS A 165 -3.70 8.34 -19.90
C LYS A 165 -4.46 8.29 -18.57
N PHE A 166 -4.40 7.19 -17.86
CA PHE A 166 -4.97 7.06 -16.53
C PHE A 166 -4.24 7.99 -15.55
N GLN A 167 -2.91 7.96 -15.53
CA GLN A 167 -2.10 8.85 -14.69
C GLN A 167 -2.35 10.34 -15.00
N GLU A 168 -2.40 10.73 -16.28
CA GLU A 168 -2.73 12.11 -16.67
C GLU A 168 -4.07 12.59 -16.10
N LYS A 169 -5.08 11.71 -16.07
CA LYS A 169 -6.43 12.06 -15.58
C LYS A 169 -6.51 12.18 -14.05
N ILE A 170 -5.73 11.39 -13.32
CA ILE A 170 -5.82 11.37 -11.85
C ILE A 170 -4.88 12.37 -11.18
N VAL A 171 -3.75 12.71 -11.80
CA VAL A 171 -2.66 13.45 -11.16
C VAL A 171 -3.08 14.76 -10.49
N ASN A 172 -4.04 15.47 -11.05
CA ASN A 172 -4.43 16.79 -10.55
C ASN A 172 -5.56 16.76 -9.51
N ASN A 173 -6.48 15.79 -9.61
CA ASN A 173 -7.75 15.84 -8.89
C ASN A 173 -7.97 14.66 -7.93
N TYR A 174 -7.28 13.56 -8.15
CA TYR A 174 -7.52 12.32 -7.43
C TYR A 174 -6.23 11.73 -6.89
N VAL A 175 -6.36 10.94 -5.82
CA VAL A 175 -5.35 10.00 -5.34
C VAL A 175 -5.87 8.60 -5.59
N ASP A 176 -5.09 7.80 -6.28
CA ASP A 176 -5.34 6.37 -6.36
C ASP A 176 -4.90 5.72 -5.03
N GLU A 177 -5.73 4.86 -4.48
CA GLU A 177 -5.42 4.09 -3.28
C GLU A 177 -4.07 3.34 -3.40
N ASN A 178 -3.74 2.86 -4.60
CA ASN A 178 -2.45 2.20 -4.86
C ASN A 178 -1.25 3.16 -4.87
N ASP A 179 -1.46 4.47 -4.91
CA ASP A 179 -0.39 5.47 -4.81
C ASP A 179 -0.15 5.90 -3.36
N ALA A 180 -1.04 5.52 -2.42
CA ALA A 180 -0.97 5.93 -1.02
C ALA A 180 0.35 5.51 -0.36
N LEU A 181 0.86 4.32 -0.66
CA LEU A 181 2.12 3.82 -0.12
C LEU A 181 3.34 4.55 -0.71
N THR A 182 3.31 4.90 -2.00
CA THR A 182 4.35 5.72 -2.62
C THR A 182 4.35 7.15 -2.04
N ILE A 183 3.16 7.69 -1.74
CA ILE A 183 3.04 8.99 -1.07
C ILE A 183 3.59 8.90 0.35
N LEU A 184 3.24 7.83 1.09
CA LEU A 184 3.76 7.57 2.42
C LEU A 184 5.29 7.53 2.43
N GLU A 185 5.91 6.73 1.55
CA GLU A 185 7.37 6.64 1.40
C GLU A 185 8.01 8.03 1.28
N ASN A 186 7.45 8.88 0.41
CA ASN A 186 7.97 10.25 0.19
C ASN A 186 7.72 11.21 1.36
N GLN A 187 6.81 10.89 2.28
CA GLN A 187 6.44 11.73 3.42
C GLN A 187 7.06 11.27 4.74
N LEU A 188 7.71 10.09 4.80
CA LEU A 188 8.27 9.53 6.04
C LEU A 188 9.30 10.46 6.69
N ASP A 189 10.13 11.13 5.91
CA ASP A 189 11.14 12.07 6.43
C ASP A 189 10.53 13.36 7.00
N ALA A 190 9.31 13.69 6.61
CA ALA A 190 8.62 14.91 7.02
C ALA A 190 7.73 14.74 8.26
N THR A 191 7.46 13.49 8.68
CA THR A 191 6.63 13.20 9.86
C THR A 191 7.45 12.99 11.12
N ASP A 192 6.91 13.41 12.24
CA ASP A 192 7.45 13.13 13.58
C ASP A 192 6.80 11.89 14.22
N MET A 193 5.83 11.28 13.56
CA MET A 193 5.02 10.18 14.09
C MET A 193 5.86 9.01 14.63
N PHE A 194 6.98 8.72 13.97
CA PHE A 194 7.84 7.57 14.32
C PHE A 194 9.05 7.95 15.20
N LYS A 195 9.16 9.23 15.60
CA LYS A 195 10.22 9.63 16.53
C LYS A 195 9.96 9.06 17.92
N ASN A 196 10.99 8.46 18.50
CA ASN A 196 10.94 7.85 19.85
C ASN A 196 9.83 6.79 19.98
N THR A 197 9.69 5.94 18.97
CA THR A 197 8.70 4.87 18.91
C THR A 197 9.34 3.49 18.85
N GLU A 198 8.60 2.48 19.22
CA GLU A 198 8.91 1.07 19.01
C GLU A 198 7.93 0.51 17.96
N ILE A 199 8.46 -0.13 16.93
CA ILE A 199 7.67 -0.67 15.83
C ILE A 199 7.79 -2.19 15.85
N TYR A 200 6.65 -2.85 15.88
CA TYR A 200 6.51 -4.30 15.80
C TYR A 200 5.82 -4.65 14.49
N ILE A 201 6.32 -5.65 13.76
CA ILE A 201 5.75 -6.09 12.49
C ILE A 201 5.42 -7.58 12.63
N ASP A 202 4.16 -7.95 12.41
CA ASP A 202 3.71 -9.33 12.58
C ASP A 202 2.67 -9.73 11.51
N GLU A 203 2.47 -11.05 11.33
CA GLU A 203 1.47 -11.68 10.46
C GLU A 203 1.68 -11.44 8.94
N PHE A 204 2.83 -10.93 8.51
CA PHE A 204 3.14 -10.80 7.08
C PHE A 204 3.71 -12.12 6.53
N VAL A 205 3.18 -12.54 5.39
CA VAL A 205 3.72 -13.66 4.59
C VAL A 205 4.85 -13.15 3.68
N GLY A 206 4.78 -11.89 3.27
CA GLY A 206 5.76 -11.20 2.44
C GLY A 206 5.35 -9.76 2.27
N PHE A 207 6.24 -8.95 1.72
CA PHE A 207 6.02 -7.53 1.44
C PHE A 207 5.99 -7.28 -0.05
N THR A 208 5.11 -6.40 -0.50
CA THR A 208 5.21 -5.79 -1.83
C THR A 208 6.45 -4.91 -1.89
N LYS A 209 6.86 -4.52 -3.10
CA LYS A 209 8.00 -3.61 -3.25
C LYS A 209 7.75 -2.26 -2.57
N GLN A 210 6.52 -1.75 -2.62
CA GLN A 210 6.13 -0.51 -1.95
C GLN A 210 6.19 -0.64 -0.42
N GLU A 211 5.66 -1.74 0.15
CA GLU A 211 5.71 -1.99 1.60
C GLU A 211 7.13 -2.17 2.11
N TYR A 212 8.01 -2.75 1.28
CA TYR A 212 9.42 -2.94 1.63
C TYR A 212 10.24 -1.64 1.58
N ALA A 213 9.79 -0.65 0.81
CA ALA A 213 10.45 0.66 0.71
C ALA A 213 10.14 1.59 1.90
N ILE A 214 9.05 1.32 2.61
CA ILE A 214 8.62 2.03 3.83
C ILE A 214 9.35 1.48 5.05
#